data_74418a2c18cf152d7c9939a5acdf0c81
#
_entry.id   74418a2c18cf152d7c9939a5acdf0c81
#
_cell.length_a   1.000
_cell.length_b   1.000
_cell.length_c   1.000
_cell.angle_alpha   90.00
_cell.angle_beta   90.00
_cell.angle_gamma   90.00
#
_symmetry.space_group_name_H-M   'P 1'
#
loop_
_entity.id
_entity.type
_entity.pdbx_description
1 polymer ?
#
loop_
_entity_poly.entity_id
_entity_poly.type
_entity_poly.pdbx_seq_one_letter_code
_entity_poly.pdbx_strand_id
1 'polypeptide(L)'
;TTILKPGGYNRLLQMVEKVEPMPYKPFDGTDTQAICDMSTASHTDVHHVKPIKPLPSRKSEKNVPWIDCFTAPCKGGCPIAQDIPEYMELCNKGLYGPALKLITEKNPLPFLTGTICAHRCQTKCSRNFYDESVRIRDTKLMAAQKGYNALMASIKLPERVAGKKVAIIGGGPTGIAAAYFCGRAGIETTIFERESCLGGVPRHVIPSFRIANEAIEKDIALMEKYGVEVKCGAPAPSVDELKKQGYTHILLAVGAWKPGKLDIAGQWMKGV
;
A
#
# COMPACT_ATOMS: atom_id res chain seq x y z
N THR A 1 15.44 -16.61 7.78
CA THR A 1 14.37 -17.62 7.80
C THR A 1 14.91 -18.84 7.09
N THR A 2 15.35 -19.83 7.85
CA THR A 2 15.80 -21.11 7.29
C THR A 2 14.53 -21.88 6.89
N ILE A 3 14.25 -21.93 5.60
CA ILE A 3 13.24 -22.83 5.07
C ILE A 3 13.75 -24.25 5.39
N LEU A 4 13.00 -24.97 6.20
CA LEU A 4 13.30 -26.37 6.47
C LEU A 4 13.14 -27.14 5.14
N LYS A 5 14.25 -27.56 4.55
CA LYS A 5 14.26 -28.48 3.42
C LYS A 5 13.61 -29.81 3.83
N PRO A 6 13.07 -30.60 2.89
CA PRO A 6 12.59 -31.94 3.20
C PRO A 6 13.65 -32.69 4.04
N GLY A 7 13.26 -33.23 5.20
CA GLY A 7 14.15 -33.82 6.20
C GLY A 7 14.61 -32.89 7.33
N GLY A 8 14.46 -31.55 7.18
CA GLY A 8 14.84 -30.61 8.24
C GLY A 8 13.97 -30.70 9.48
N TYR A 9 12.70 -31.08 9.34
CA TYR A 9 11.78 -31.33 10.45
C TYR A 9 12.26 -32.48 11.36
N ASN A 10 12.66 -33.60 10.76
CA ASN A 10 13.17 -34.73 11.53
C ASN A 10 14.48 -34.40 12.26
N ARG A 11 15.32 -33.55 11.65
CA ARG A 11 16.55 -33.07 12.27
C ARG A 11 16.25 -32.13 13.44
N LEU A 12 15.26 -31.29 13.33
CA LEU A 12 14.79 -30.41 14.40
C LEU A 12 14.22 -31.24 15.56
N LEU A 13 13.40 -32.25 15.30
CA LEU A 13 12.89 -33.17 16.32
C LEU A 13 14.03 -33.88 17.06
N GLN A 14 15.02 -34.40 16.33
CA GLN A 14 16.21 -35.03 16.97
C GLN A 14 17.03 -34.06 17.80
N MET A 15 17.04 -32.77 17.46
CA MET A 15 17.69 -31.74 18.28
C MET A 15 16.87 -31.41 19.53
N VAL A 16 15.54 -31.37 19.42
CA VAL A 16 14.64 -31.13 20.56
C VAL A 16 14.61 -32.29 21.53
N GLU A 17 14.69 -33.53 21.06
CA GLU A 17 14.78 -34.75 21.89
C GLU A 17 16.06 -34.82 22.71
N LYS A 18 17.11 -34.10 22.31
CA LYS A 18 18.40 -34.01 23.03
C LYS A 18 18.46 -32.87 24.04
N VAL A 19 17.47 -32.00 24.06
CA VAL A 19 17.41 -30.89 25.01
C VAL A 19 16.73 -31.40 26.28
N GLU A 20 17.47 -31.44 27.40
CA GLU A 20 16.84 -31.69 28.70
C GLU A 20 15.78 -30.61 28.95
N PRO A 21 14.54 -31.00 29.25
CA PRO A 21 13.50 -30.01 29.54
C PRO A 21 13.92 -29.20 30.76
N MET A 22 14.16 -27.92 30.59
CA MET A 22 14.29 -27.02 31.73
C MET A 22 13.04 -27.11 32.58
N PRO A 23 13.15 -27.18 33.91
CA PRO A 23 11.98 -27.20 34.78
C PRO A 23 11.15 -25.94 34.51
N TYR A 24 9.97 -26.13 33.94
CA TYR A 24 9.03 -25.05 33.68
C TYR A 24 8.55 -24.49 35.02
N LYS A 25 8.99 -23.27 35.33
CA LYS A 25 8.34 -22.46 36.37
C LYS A 25 7.25 -21.64 35.67
N PRO A 26 5.99 -21.80 36.05
CA PRO A 26 4.95 -20.93 35.53
C PRO A 26 5.32 -19.48 35.81
N PHE A 27 5.31 -18.66 34.77
CA PHE A 27 5.51 -17.23 34.91
C PHE A 27 4.27 -16.64 35.59
N ASP A 28 4.42 -16.11 36.78
CA ASP A 28 3.33 -15.48 37.55
C ASP A 28 3.05 -14.02 37.19
N GLY A 29 3.82 -13.48 36.23
CA GLY A 29 3.68 -12.09 35.76
C GLY A 29 4.34 -11.04 36.68
N THR A 30 4.91 -11.44 37.82
CA THR A 30 5.46 -10.49 38.80
C THR A 30 6.98 -10.46 38.83
N ASP A 31 7.65 -11.48 38.34
CA ASP A 31 9.10 -11.60 38.35
C ASP A 31 9.75 -10.89 37.15
N THR A 32 9.88 -9.56 37.28
CA THR A 32 10.60 -8.74 36.28
C THR A 32 12.08 -9.10 36.16
N GLN A 33 12.71 -9.66 37.21
CA GLN A 33 14.11 -10.07 37.19
C GLN A 33 14.30 -11.30 36.29
N ALA A 34 13.40 -12.30 36.35
CA ALA A 34 13.43 -13.47 35.47
C ALA A 34 13.30 -13.08 33.99
N ILE A 35 12.48 -12.07 33.65
CA ILE A 35 12.39 -11.54 32.28
C ILE A 35 13.70 -10.89 31.86
N CYS A 36 14.31 -10.09 32.74
CA CYS A 36 15.60 -9.46 32.48
C CYS A 36 16.71 -10.51 32.29
N ASP A 37 16.72 -11.56 33.08
CA ASP A 37 17.72 -12.63 33.02
C ASP A 37 17.55 -13.44 31.73
N MET A 38 16.33 -13.78 31.32
CA MET A 38 16.04 -14.43 30.06
C MET A 38 16.44 -13.54 28.86
N SER A 39 16.18 -12.25 28.95
CA SER A 39 16.60 -11.28 27.95
C SER A 39 18.12 -11.22 27.85
N THR A 40 18.82 -11.13 28.96
CA THR A 40 20.28 -11.09 29.01
C THR A 40 20.88 -12.39 28.46
N ALA A 41 20.32 -13.55 28.82
CA ALA A 41 20.77 -14.84 28.31
C ALA A 41 20.58 -14.93 26.78
N SER A 42 19.47 -14.43 26.24
CA SER A 42 19.26 -14.43 24.80
C SER A 42 20.24 -13.53 24.03
N HIS A 43 20.74 -12.46 24.66
CA HIS A 43 21.74 -11.57 24.09
C HIS A 43 23.16 -12.14 24.08
N THR A 44 23.45 -13.03 25.00
CA THR A 44 24.78 -13.67 25.14
C THR A 44 24.87 -15.01 24.42
N ASP A 45 23.74 -15.50 23.86
CA ASP A 45 23.68 -16.74 23.10
C ASP A 45 24.56 -16.62 21.85
N VAL A 46 25.52 -17.55 21.71
CA VAL A 46 26.41 -17.66 20.54
C VAL A 46 25.66 -17.88 19.20
N HIS A 47 24.42 -18.31 19.26
CA HIS A 47 23.53 -18.45 18.09
C HIS A 47 22.80 -17.18 17.71
N HIS A 48 22.96 -16.12 18.47
CA HIS A 48 22.40 -14.80 18.15
C HIS A 48 23.22 -14.16 17.02
N VAL A 49 22.71 -14.31 15.78
CA VAL A 49 23.47 -14.04 14.54
C VAL A 49 23.55 -12.56 14.18
N LYS A 50 22.83 -11.67 14.85
CA LYS A 50 22.80 -10.24 14.49
C LYS A 50 23.17 -9.33 15.65
N PRO A 51 24.14 -8.43 15.44
CA PRO A 51 24.38 -7.37 16.42
C PRO A 51 23.11 -6.52 16.54
N ILE A 52 22.64 -6.33 17.76
CA ILE A 52 21.48 -5.48 18.03
C ILE A 52 21.89 -4.05 17.72
N LYS A 53 21.28 -3.48 16.70
CA LYS A 53 21.42 -2.07 16.38
C LYS A 53 20.26 -1.31 17.04
N PRO A 54 20.54 -0.30 17.86
CA PRO A 54 19.51 0.57 18.36
C PRO A 54 18.83 1.24 17.17
N LEU A 55 17.54 0.96 16.98
CA LEU A 55 16.74 1.59 15.93
C LEU A 55 15.82 2.63 16.57
N PRO A 56 15.71 3.83 15.97
CA PRO A 56 14.72 4.79 16.42
C PRO A 56 13.33 4.19 16.27
N SER A 57 12.60 4.11 17.37
CA SER A 57 11.21 3.65 17.33
C SER A 57 10.31 4.76 16.81
N ARG A 58 9.43 4.44 15.86
CA ARG A 58 8.37 5.38 15.41
C ARG A 58 7.36 5.71 16.51
N LYS A 59 7.32 4.93 17.58
CA LYS A 59 6.40 5.08 18.71
C LYS A 59 7.04 5.73 19.93
N SER A 60 8.34 5.95 19.90
CA SER A 60 9.12 6.51 21.00
C SER A 60 10.28 7.30 20.44
N GLU A 61 10.53 8.50 20.97
CA GLU A 61 11.73 9.29 20.66
C GLU A 61 13.00 8.66 21.25
N LYS A 62 12.86 7.66 22.13
CA LYS A 62 13.97 6.93 22.71
C LYS A 62 14.37 5.76 21.81
N ASN A 63 15.67 5.61 21.60
CA ASN A 63 16.21 4.41 20.99
C ASN A 63 15.85 3.19 21.84
N VAL A 64 15.22 2.20 21.23
CA VAL A 64 14.96 0.91 21.90
C VAL A 64 16.14 0.00 21.57
N PRO A 65 17.01 -0.30 22.53
CA PRO A 65 18.33 -0.87 22.25
C PRO A 65 18.30 -2.34 21.81
N TRP A 66 17.16 -3.01 21.85
CA TRP A 66 17.13 -4.46 21.70
C TRP A 66 15.85 -5.08 21.12
N ILE A 67 15.08 -4.30 20.38
CA ILE A 67 13.98 -4.84 19.56
C ILE A 67 14.29 -4.54 18.10
N ASP A 68 14.84 -5.52 17.40
CA ASP A 68 14.89 -5.49 15.93
C ASP A 68 13.50 -5.86 15.40
N CYS A 69 12.61 -4.86 15.33
CA CYS A 69 11.31 -5.03 14.71
C CYS A 69 11.51 -5.15 13.20
N PHE A 70 11.55 -6.34 12.69
CA PHE A 70 11.57 -6.60 11.26
C PHE A 70 10.33 -5.97 10.59
N THR A 71 10.55 -5.34 9.45
CA THR A 71 9.44 -4.92 8.59
C THR A 71 8.59 -6.13 8.25
N ALA A 72 7.29 -6.05 8.49
CA ALA A 72 6.37 -7.14 8.16
C ALA A 72 6.54 -7.55 6.69
N PRO A 73 6.65 -8.87 6.37
CA PRO A 73 6.87 -9.34 5.01
C PRO A 73 5.83 -8.84 4.02
N CYS A 74 4.58 -8.68 4.46
CA CYS A 74 3.51 -8.10 3.65
C CYS A 74 3.77 -6.63 3.27
N LYS A 75 4.34 -5.83 4.18
CA LYS A 75 4.74 -4.44 3.88
C LYS A 75 5.88 -4.41 2.88
N GLY A 76 6.90 -5.26 3.04
CA GLY A 76 8.01 -5.41 2.09
C GLY A 76 7.56 -5.98 0.73
N GLY A 77 6.47 -6.77 0.69
CA GLY A 77 5.86 -7.30 -0.52
C GLY A 77 4.94 -6.32 -1.25
N CYS A 78 4.59 -5.20 -0.61
CA CYS A 78 3.76 -4.15 -1.22
C CYS A 78 4.64 -3.16 -1.98
N PRO A 79 4.44 -2.92 -3.31
CA PRO A 79 5.26 -2.00 -4.09
C PRO A 79 5.28 -0.56 -3.55
N ILE A 80 4.21 -0.14 -2.88
CA ILE A 80 4.09 1.18 -2.26
C ILE A 80 4.29 1.15 -0.73
N ALA A 81 4.79 0.03 -0.20
CA ALA A 81 5.12 -0.16 1.21
C ALA A 81 4.00 0.30 2.18
N GLN A 82 2.74 -0.08 1.91
CA GLN A 82 1.61 0.24 2.78
C GLN A 82 1.80 -0.33 4.19
N ASP A 83 1.30 0.38 5.19
CA ASP A 83 1.35 -0.03 6.59
C ASP A 83 0.24 -1.07 6.89
N ILE A 84 0.41 -2.25 6.28
CA ILE A 84 -0.59 -3.33 6.25
C ILE A 84 -0.98 -3.80 7.65
N PRO A 85 -0.05 -4.15 8.56
CA PRO A 85 -0.42 -4.59 9.89
C PRO A 85 -1.27 -3.56 10.65
N GLU A 86 -0.96 -2.28 10.50
CA GLU A 86 -1.65 -1.21 11.22
C GLU A 86 -3.08 -1.02 10.72
N TYR A 87 -3.33 -0.97 9.41
CA TYR A 87 -4.71 -0.84 8.94
C TYR A 87 -5.54 -2.12 9.14
N MET A 88 -4.90 -3.30 9.12
CA MET A 88 -5.56 -4.56 9.46
C MET A 88 -6.06 -4.54 10.90
N GLU A 89 -5.22 -4.08 11.83
CA GLU A 89 -5.57 -3.94 13.24
C GLU A 89 -6.70 -2.92 13.46
N LEU A 90 -6.64 -1.78 12.76
CA LEU A 90 -7.74 -0.80 12.80
C LEU A 90 -9.06 -1.39 12.29
N CYS A 91 -9.01 -2.15 11.19
CA CYS A 91 -10.19 -2.84 10.66
C CYS A 91 -10.73 -3.91 11.63
N ASN A 92 -9.85 -4.64 12.30
CA ASN A 92 -10.23 -5.62 13.31
C ASN A 92 -10.98 -4.98 14.49
N LYS A 93 -10.60 -3.76 14.85
CA LYS A 93 -11.29 -2.94 15.86
C LYS A 93 -12.54 -2.21 15.34
N GLY A 94 -12.93 -2.41 14.09
CA GLY A 94 -14.05 -1.72 13.46
C GLY A 94 -13.80 -0.24 13.12
N LEU A 95 -12.56 0.23 13.25
CA LEU A 95 -12.15 1.63 13.01
C LEU A 95 -11.83 1.87 11.51
N TYR A 96 -12.84 1.69 10.65
CA TYR A 96 -12.66 1.74 9.18
C TYR A 96 -12.27 3.12 8.66
N GLY A 97 -12.74 4.21 9.27
CA GLY A 97 -12.35 5.58 8.89
C GLY A 97 -10.85 5.84 9.10
N PRO A 98 -10.32 5.63 10.30
CA PRO A 98 -8.89 5.67 10.57
C PRO A 98 -8.06 4.71 9.70
N ALA A 99 -8.56 3.48 9.46
CA ALA A 99 -7.91 2.52 8.57
C ALA A 99 -7.79 3.05 7.14
N LEU A 100 -8.87 3.61 6.59
CA LEU A 100 -8.86 4.18 5.25
C LEU A 100 -7.96 5.42 5.17
N LYS A 101 -7.95 6.27 6.19
CA LYS A 101 -7.03 7.40 6.27
C LYS A 101 -5.58 6.95 6.20
N LEU A 102 -5.20 5.92 6.94
CA LEU A 102 -3.86 5.34 6.90
C LEU A 102 -3.53 4.73 5.53
N ILE A 103 -4.48 4.03 4.91
CA ILE A 103 -4.32 3.48 3.57
C ILE A 103 -4.04 4.61 2.56
N THR A 104 -4.82 5.69 2.61
CA THR A 104 -4.73 6.81 1.65
C THR A 104 -3.50 7.69 1.85
N GLU A 105 -2.72 7.50 2.89
CA GLU A 105 -1.39 8.12 3.02
C GLU A 105 -0.42 7.71 1.91
N LYS A 106 -0.54 6.48 1.43
CA LYS A 106 0.33 5.90 0.39
C LYS A 106 -0.42 5.40 -0.84
N ASN A 107 -1.72 5.18 -0.72
CA ASN A 107 -2.56 4.63 -1.77
C ASN A 107 -3.80 5.49 -2.01
N PRO A 108 -3.74 6.42 -2.96
CA PRO A 108 -4.85 7.34 -3.24
C PRO A 108 -6.02 6.69 -4.00
N LEU A 109 -5.88 5.42 -4.41
CA LEU A 109 -6.86 4.66 -5.18
C LEU A 109 -7.30 3.40 -4.41
N PRO A 110 -7.88 3.53 -3.20
CA PRO A 110 -8.19 2.38 -2.35
C PRO A 110 -9.25 1.46 -2.93
N PHE A 111 -10.25 1.97 -3.66
CA PHE A 111 -11.28 1.15 -4.30
C PHE A 111 -10.72 0.38 -5.50
N LEU A 112 -10.00 1.05 -6.38
CA LEU A 112 -9.34 0.43 -7.53
C LEU A 112 -8.40 -0.68 -7.06
N THR A 113 -7.49 -0.36 -6.18
CA THR A 113 -6.49 -1.34 -5.70
C THR A 113 -7.08 -2.36 -4.74
N GLY A 114 -8.18 -2.06 -4.06
CA GLY A 114 -8.96 -3.02 -3.29
C GLY A 114 -9.60 -4.10 -4.16
N THR A 115 -9.94 -3.74 -5.40
CA THR A 115 -10.62 -4.63 -6.34
C THR A 115 -9.66 -5.42 -7.22
N ILE A 116 -8.68 -4.76 -7.87
CA ILE A 116 -7.87 -5.38 -8.94
C ILE A 116 -6.37 -5.48 -8.65
N CYS A 117 -5.91 -5.12 -7.45
CA CYS A 117 -4.51 -5.28 -7.09
C CYS A 117 -4.06 -6.75 -7.18
N ALA A 118 -2.86 -6.98 -7.71
CA ALA A 118 -2.24 -8.30 -7.80
C ALA A 118 -1.84 -8.90 -6.42
N HIS A 119 -2.11 -8.19 -5.33
CA HIS A 119 -1.93 -8.61 -3.92
C HIS A 119 -0.62 -9.35 -3.60
N ARG A 120 0.49 -8.90 -4.15
CA ARG A 120 1.83 -9.47 -3.88
C ARG A 120 2.18 -9.53 -2.38
N CYS A 121 1.59 -8.65 -1.57
CA CYS A 121 1.70 -8.71 -0.12
C CYS A 121 1.18 -10.03 0.47
N GLN A 122 0.11 -10.62 -0.10
CA GLN A 122 -0.44 -11.89 0.34
C GLN A 122 0.49 -13.06 0.03
N THR A 123 1.22 -13.04 -1.09
CA THR A 123 2.22 -14.08 -1.40
C THR A 123 3.42 -14.04 -0.46
N LYS A 124 3.66 -12.90 0.21
CA LYS A 124 4.74 -12.74 1.21
C LYS A 124 4.25 -12.88 2.64
N CYS A 125 2.97 -13.19 2.84
CA CYS A 125 2.41 -13.35 4.18
C CYS A 125 3.04 -14.56 4.88
N SER A 126 3.53 -14.36 6.12
CA SER A 126 4.13 -15.45 6.91
C SER A 126 3.12 -16.55 7.28
N ARG A 127 1.82 -16.24 7.27
CA ARG A 127 0.78 -17.26 7.50
C ARG A 127 0.74 -18.34 6.43
N ASN A 128 1.24 -18.09 5.22
CA ASN A 128 1.36 -19.10 4.18
C ASN A 128 2.21 -20.33 4.60
N PHE A 129 2.98 -20.21 5.69
CA PHE A 129 3.74 -21.34 6.26
C PHE A 129 2.89 -22.25 7.16
N TYR A 130 1.70 -21.79 7.57
CA TYR A 130 0.83 -22.49 8.50
C TYR A 130 -0.51 -22.87 7.87
N ASP A 131 -1.14 -21.91 7.18
CA ASP A 131 -2.47 -22.07 6.57
C ASP A 131 -2.59 -21.18 5.32
N GLU A 132 -3.48 -20.21 5.30
CA GLU A 132 -3.69 -19.28 4.20
C GLU A 132 -3.24 -17.87 4.58
N SER A 133 -2.85 -17.10 3.57
CA SER A 133 -2.53 -15.68 3.77
C SER A 133 -3.73 -14.90 4.31
N VAL A 134 -3.45 -13.90 5.12
CA VAL A 134 -4.48 -12.93 5.52
C VAL A 134 -5.05 -12.26 4.27
N ARG A 135 -6.37 -12.06 4.22
CA ARG A 135 -7.10 -11.43 3.10
C ARG A 135 -6.88 -9.91 3.05
N ILE A 136 -5.64 -9.51 2.80
CA ILE A 136 -5.19 -8.11 2.86
C ILE A 136 -5.93 -7.22 1.86
N ARG A 137 -6.11 -7.70 0.62
CA ARG A 137 -6.81 -6.94 -0.42
C ARG A 137 -8.28 -6.73 -0.07
N ASP A 138 -8.95 -7.77 0.38
CA ASP A 138 -10.38 -7.72 0.72
C ASP A 138 -10.61 -6.81 1.93
N THR A 139 -9.75 -6.87 2.94
CA THR A 139 -9.81 -5.97 4.10
C THR A 139 -9.58 -4.51 3.70
N LYS A 140 -8.66 -4.25 2.77
CA LYS A 140 -8.46 -2.91 2.22
C LYS A 140 -9.72 -2.39 1.51
N LEU A 141 -10.37 -3.22 0.70
CA LEU A 141 -11.63 -2.86 0.04
C LEU A 141 -12.75 -2.61 1.07
N MET A 142 -12.83 -3.46 2.09
CA MET A 142 -13.79 -3.27 3.19
C MET A 142 -13.55 -1.95 3.94
N ALA A 143 -12.28 -1.61 4.21
CA ALA A 143 -11.94 -0.32 4.82
C ALA A 143 -12.36 0.86 3.92
N ALA A 144 -12.14 0.73 2.59
CA ALA A 144 -12.57 1.74 1.63
C ALA A 144 -14.09 1.89 1.65
N GLN A 145 -14.84 0.80 1.58
CA GLN A 145 -16.30 0.82 1.53
C GLN A 145 -16.93 1.38 2.81
N LYS A 146 -16.47 0.92 3.98
CA LYS A 146 -17.06 1.30 5.27
C LYS A 146 -16.49 2.61 5.83
N GLY A 147 -15.25 2.97 5.49
CA GLY A 147 -14.58 4.17 5.99
C GLY A 147 -14.76 5.40 5.11
N TYR A 148 -15.31 5.26 3.89
CA TYR A 148 -15.35 6.33 2.88
C TYR A 148 -16.00 7.62 3.38
N ASN A 149 -17.22 7.55 3.89
CA ASN A 149 -17.96 8.73 4.33
C ASN A 149 -17.24 9.47 5.48
N ALA A 150 -16.68 8.72 6.42
CA ALA A 150 -15.91 9.29 7.53
C ALA A 150 -14.64 9.98 7.04
N LEU A 151 -13.92 9.37 6.09
CA LEU A 151 -12.75 9.99 5.48
C LEU A 151 -13.12 11.25 4.72
N MET A 152 -14.13 11.20 3.84
CA MET A 152 -14.58 12.36 3.05
C MET A 152 -15.00 13.55 3.92
N ALA A 153 -15.67 13.28 5.05
CA ALA A 153 -16.05 14.32 6.01
C ALA A 153 -14.83 14.92 6.75
N SER A 154 -13.75 14.15 6.91
CA SER A 154 -12.55 14.59 7.62
C SER A 154 -11.57 15.38 6.78
N ILE A 155 -11.67 15.32 5.44
CA ILE A 155 -10.76 16.01 4.53
C ILE A 155 -11.02 17.51 4.60
N LYS A 156 -9.96 18.27 4.91
CA LYS A 156 -9.93 19.72 4.83
C LYS A 156 -9.04 20.13 3.67
N LEU A 157 -9.43 21.20 2.97
CA LEU A 157 -8.58 21.77 1.94
C LEU A 157 -7.29 22.30 2.59
N PRO A 158 -6.13 21.93 2.11
CA PRO A 158 -4.87 22.46 2.61
C PRO A 158 -4.67 23.92 2.16
N GLU A 159 -3.81 24.63 2.87
CA GLU A 159 -3.36 25.95 2.42
C GLU A 159 -2.65 25.85 1.07
N ARG A 160 -2.91 26.81 0.20
CA ARG A 160 -2.30 26.83 -1.13
C ARG A 160 -0.82 27.18 -1.06
N VAL A 161 0.00 26.35 -1.69
CA VAL A 161 1.44 26.63 -1.86
C VAL A 161 1.63 27.62 -3.01
N ALA A 162 2.09 28.82 -2.67
CA ALA A 162 2.31 29.86 -3.67
C ALA A 162 3.42 29.50 -4.68
N GLY A 163 3.27 29.93 -5.91
CA GLY A 163 4.30 29.81 -6.96
C GLY A 163 4.46 28.37 -7.53
N LYS A 164 3.59 27.43 -7.16
CA LYS A 164 3.60 26.08 -7.71
C LYS A 164 2.25 25.75 -8.33
N LYS A 165 2.29 25.46 -9.64
CA LYS A 165 1.11 25.06 -10.42
C LYS A 165 1.49 23.87 -11.31
N VAL A 166 0.74 22.77 -11.18
CA VAL A 166 1.05 21.50 -11.84
C VAL A 166 -0.01 21.18 -12.88
N ALA A 167 0.43 20.91 -14.10
CA ALA A 167 -0.40 20.30 -15.15
C ALA A 167 -0.10 18.79 -15.22
N ILE A 168 -1.12 17.97 -15.19
CA ILE A 168 -1.02 16.52 -15.35
C ILE A 168 -1.68 16.14 -16.67
N ILE A 169 -0.94 15.54 -17.57
CA ILE A 169 -1.44 15.12 -18.88
C ILE A 169 -1.75 13.62 -18.82
N GLY A 170 -3.04 13.31 -18.78
CA GLY A 170 -3.59 11.96 -18.67
C GLY A 170 -4.24 11.70 -17.31
N GLY A 171 -5.51 11.30 -17.35
CA GLY A 171 -6.39 11.04 -16.20
C GLY A 171 -6.52 9.56 -15.83
N GLY A 172 -5.52 8.76 -16.14
CA GLY A 172 -5.44 7.37 -15.68
C GLY A 172 -4.99 7.26 -14.21
N PRO A 173 -4.80 6.03 -13.69
CA PRO A 173 -4.41 5.82 -12.28
C PRO A 173 -3.19 6.61 -11.83
N THR A 174 -2.19 6.75 -12.69
CA THR A 174 -0.98 7.53 -12.41
C THR A 174 -1.29 9.02 -12.25
N GLY A 175 -2.10 9.58 -13.18
CA GLY A 175 -2.48 10.99 -13.13
C GLY A 175 -3.35 11.30 -11.92
N ILE A 176 -4.36 10.47 -11.64
CA ILE A 176 -5.24 10.61 -10.46
C ILE A 176 -4.41 10.55 -9.17
N ALA A 177 -3.47 9.58 -9.07
CA ALA A 177 -2.61 9.44 -7.90
C ALA A 177 -1.70 10.65 -7.69
N ALA A 178 -1.08 11.15 -8.77
CA ALA A 178 -0.23 12.33 -8.70
C ALA A 178 -1.04 13.57 -8.30
N ALA A 179 -2.22 13.75 -8.89
CA ALA A 179 -3.11 14.86 -8.56
C ALA A 179 -3.58 14.81 -7.10
N TYR A 180 -3.90 13.63 -6.59
CA TYR A 180 -4.26 13.45 -5.19
C TYR A 180 -3.15 13.94 -4.26
N PHE A 181 -1.90 13.52 -4.48
CA PHE A 181 -0.79 13.93 -3.63
C PHE A 181 -0.43 15.41 -3.78
N CYS A 182 -0.48 15.95 -4.99
CA CYS A 182 -0.27 17.37 -5.24
C CYS A 182 -1.36 18.21 -4.57
N GLY A 183 -2.63 17.87 -4.75
CA GLY A 183 -3.75 18.55 -4.13
C GLY A 183 -3.69 18.47 -2.60
N ARG A 184 -3.39 17.31 -2.04
CA ARG A 184 -3.20 17.11 -0.60
C ARG A 184 -2.03 17.94 -0.04
N ALA A 185 -1.02 18.21 -0.85
CA ALA A 185 0.10 19.08 -0.49
C ALA A 185 -0.21 20.59 -0.69
N GLY A 186 -1.43 20.95 -1.07
CA GLY A 186 -1.82 22.34 -1.32
C GLY A 186 -1.34 22.93 -2.65
N ILE A 187 -0.82 22.10 -3.55
CA ILE A 187 -0.33 22.55 -4.86
C ILE A 187 -1.51 22.67 -5.83
N GLU A 188 -1.63 23.81 -6.50
CA GLU A 188 -2.63 24.00 -7.56
C GLU A 188 -2.38 22.99 -8.69
N THR A 189 -3.36 22.14 -8.95
CA THR A 189 -3.19 21.01 -9.86
C THR A 189 -4.39 20.89 -10.80
N THR A 190 -4.09 20.75 -12.10
CA THR A 190 -5.09 20.50 -13.14
C THR A 190 -4.76 19.24 -13.90
N ILE A 191 -5.73 18.33 -14.04
CA ILE A 191 -5.63 17.17 -14.93
C ILE A 191 -6.22 17.53 -16.29
N PHE A 192 -5.50 17.20 -17.36
CA PHE A 192 -5.98 17.25 -18.74
C PHE A 192 -6.16 15.84 -19.25
N GLU A 193 -7.39 15.45 -19.60
CA GLU A 193 -7.72 14.14 -20.10
C GLU A 193 -8.44 14.27 -21.46
N ARG A 194 -7.98 13.52 -22.46
CA ARG A 194 -8.57 13.54 -23.80
C ARG A 194 -9.93 12.85 -23.89
N GLU A 195 -10.11 11.81 -23.07
CA GLU A 195 -11.37 11.10 -22.97
C GLU A 195 -12.42 11.96 -22.23
N SER A 196 -13.67 11.60 -22.36
CA SER A 196 -14.78 12.33 -21.71
C SER A 196 -14.80 12.24 -20.19
N CYS A 197 -14.04 11.30 -19.61
CA CYS A 197 -13.96 11.08 -18.16
C CYS A 197 -12.62 10.47 -17.74
N LEU A 198 -12.27 10.66 -16.47
CA LEU A 198 -11.08 10.07 -15.86
C LEU A 198 -11.23 8.55 -15.67
N GLY A 199 -10.10 7.88 -15.44
CA GLY A 199 -10.03 6.46 -15.09
C GLY A 199 -9.04 5.66 -15.96
N GLY A 200 -8.73 6.12 -17.17
CA GLY A 200 -7.78 5.46 -18.07
C GLY A 200 -8.12 3.99 -18.35
N VAL A 201 -7.11 3.13 -18.46
CA VAL A 201 -7.28 1.69 -18.74
C VAL A 201 -8.28 1.00 -17.80
N PRO A 202 -8.29 1.21 -16.48
CA PRO A 202 -9.30 0.61 -15.60
C PRO A 202 -10.74 0.88 -15.99
N ARG A 203 -11.05 2.05 -16.54
CA ARG A 203 -12.39 2.44 -16.95
C ARG A 203 -12.73 2.04 -18.36
N HIS A 204 -11.80 2.23 -19.29
CA HIS A 204 -12.09 2.14 -20.72
C HIS A 204 -11.71 0.79 -21.35
N VAL A 205 -10.91 -0.01 -20.66
CA VAL A 205 -10.39 -1.29 -21.19
C VAL A 205 -10.74 -2.48 -20.31
N ILE A 206 -10.63 -2.33 -18.97
CA ILE A 206 -10.97 -3.44 -18.08
C ILE A 206 -12.49 -3.59 -18.01
N PRO A 207 -13.03 -4.80 -18.24
CA PRO A 207 -14.48 -5.02 -18.23
C PRO A 207 -15.13 -4.66 -16.89
N SER A 208 -16.34 -4.10 -16.93
CA SER A 208 -17.07 -3.62 -15.74
C SER A 208 -17.38 -4.72 -14.72
N PHE A 209 -17.44 -5.99 -15.14
CA PHE A 209 -17.58 -7.11 -14.19
C PHE A 209 -16.32 -7.34 -13.34
N ARG A 210 -15.15 -6.82 -13.76
CA ARG A 210 -13.89 -6.89 -12.99
C ARG A 210 -13.75 -5.71 -12.06
N ILE A 211 -14.17 -4.53 -12.47
CA ILE A 211 -14.20 -3.32 -11.66
C ILE A 211 -15.34 -2.43 -12.13
N ALA A 212 -16.25 -2.13 -11.23
CA ALA A 212 -17.37 -1.23 -11.50
C ALA A 212 -16.89 0.23 -11.58
N ASN A 213 -17.53 1.02 -12.45
CA ASN A 213 -17.20 2.44 -12.62
C ASN A 213 -17.36 3.23 -11.30
N GLU A 214 -18.35 2.86 -10.47
CA GLU A 214 -18.62 3.49 -9.19
C GLU A 214 -17.41 3.41 -8.22
N ALA A 215 -16.61 2.34 -8.31
CA ALA A 215 -15.39 2.21 -7.53
C ALA A 215 -14.34 3.23 -7.99
N ILE A 216 -14.23 3.44 -9.29
CA ILE A 216 -13.31 4.43 -9.88
C ILE A 216 -13.75 5.85 -9.53
N GLU A 217 -15.06 6.13 -9.62
CA GLU A 217 -15.62 7.44 -9.25
C GLU A 217 -15.36 7.81 -7.79
N LYS A 218 -15.43 6.85 -6.87
CA LYS A 218 -15.11 7.10 -5.46
C LYS A 218 -13.65 7.49 -5.26
N ASP A 219 -12.73 6.87 -5.98
CA ASP A 219 -11.31 7.22 -5.93
C ASP A 219 -11.06 8.61 -6.56
N ILE A 220 -11.76 8.95 -7.66
CA ILE A 220 -11.71 10.27 -8.28
C ILE A 220 -12.23 11.34 -7.31
N ALA A 221 -13.38 11.11 -6.69
CA ALA A 221 -13.97 12.05 -5.74
C ALA A 221 -13.08 12.31 -4.52
N LEU A 222 -12.29 11.32 -4.07
CA LEU A 222 -11.26 11.53 -3.04
C LEU A 222 -10.19 12.53 -3.48
N MET A 223 -9.75 12.45 -4.73
CA MET A 223 -8.79 13.38 -5.31
C MET A 223 -9.39 14.79 -5.47
N GLU A 224 -10.59 14.89 -6.02
CA GLU A 224 -11.29 16.16 -6.24
C GLU A 224 -11.56 16.92 -4.94
N LYS A 225 -11.74 16.19 -3.82
CA LYS A 225 -11.92 16.77 -2.49
C LYS A 225 -10.77 17.66 -2.06
N TYR A 226 -9.57 17.47 -2.62
CA TYR A 226 -8.41 18.35 -2.40
C TYR A 226 -8.32 19.55 -3.36
N GLY A 227 -9.39 19.82 -4.11
CA GLY A 227 -9.49 21.00 -4.99
C GLY A 227 -8.66 20.87 -6.27
N VAL A 228 -8.50 19.66 -6.78
CA VAL A 228 -7.89 19.40 -8.10
C VAL A 228 -8.90 19.77 -9.19
N GLU A 229 -8.45 20.52 -10.18
CA GLU A 229 -9.23 20.85 -11.37
C GLU A 229 -9.13 19.72 -12.40
N VAL A 230 -10.24 19.36 -13.04
CA VAL A 230 -10.29 18.33 -14.06
C VAL A 230 -10.82 18.90 -15.36
N LYS A 231 -10.09 18.69 -16.47
CA LYS A 231 -10.47 19.08 -17.85
C LYS A 231 -10.43 17.85 -18.73
N CYS A 232 -11.63 17.36 -19.06
CA CYS A 232 -11.84 16.18 -19.91
C CYS A 232 -12.36 16.56 -21.30
N GLY A 233 -12.28 15.63 -22.25
CA GLY A 233 -12.89 15.74 -23.57
C GLY A 233 -12.09 16.50 -24.62
N ALA A 234 -10.85 16.88 -24.32
CA ALA A 234 -9.96 17.55 -25.25
C ALA A 234 -8.50 17.13 -25.09
N PRO A 235 -7.70 17.13 -26.14
CA PRO A 235 -6.26 16.99 -26.03
C PRO A 235 -5.67 18.06 -25.10
N ALA A 236 -4.64 17.68 -24.34
CA ALA A 236 -3.92 18.63 -23.50
C ALA A 236 -3.26 19.72 -24.36
N PRO A 237 -3.19 20.98 -23.87
CA PRO A 237 -2.41 22.03 -24.52
C PRO A 237 -0.94 21.65 -24.65
N SER A 238 -0.23 22.27 -25.59
CA SER A 238 1.21 22.09 -25.74
C SER A 238 1.97 22.54 -24.49
N VAL A 239 3.19 22.06 -24.33
CA VAL A 239 4.05 22.45 -23.20
C VAL A 239 4.25 23.96 -23.12
N ASP A 240 4.40 24.64 -24.28
CA ASP A 240 4.61 26.07 -24.33
C ASP A 240 3.34 26.85 -23.96
N GLU A 241 2.17 26.37 -24.35
CA GLU A 241 0.90 26.94 -23.93
C GLU A 241 0.67 26.77 -22.44
N LEU A 242 0.98 25.61 -21.88
CA LEU A 242 0.89 25.36 -20.44
C LEU A 242 1.82 26.29 -19.66
N LYS A 243 3.05 26.49 -20.13
CA LYS A 243 3.99 27.47 -19.53
C LYS A 243 3.41 28.91 -19.55
N LYS A 244 2.82 29.32 -20.68
CA LYS A 244 2.16 30.63 -20.80
C LYS A 244 0.97 30.80 -19.84
N GLN A 245 0.27 29.68 -19.53
CA GLN A 245 -0.81 29.63 -18.53
C GLN A 245 -0.30 29.60 -17.07
N GLY A 246 1.00 29.68 -16.87
CA GLY A 246 1.62 29.76 -15.54
C GLY A 246 1.86 28.38 -14.88
N TYR A 247 1.73 27.27 -15.61
CA TYR A 247 2.11 25.97 -15.07
C TYR A 247 3.63 25.88 -14.91
N THR A 248 4.06 25.62 -13.69
CA THR A 248 5.48 25.52 -13.34
C THR A 248 6.04 24.12 -13.53
N HIS A 249 5.17 23.11 -13.44
CA HIS A 249 5.53 21.70 -13.59
C HIS A 249 4.51 20.99 -14.47
N ILE A 250 4.99 20.08 -15.30
CA ILE A 250 4.15 19.29 -16.21
C ILE A 250 4.50 17.83 -16.00
N LEU A 251 3.50 17.01 -15.65
CA LEU A 251 3.63 15.57 -15.49
C LEU A 251 2.96 14.85 -16.64
N LEU A 252 3.69 13.99 -17.33
CA LEU A 252 3.16 13.12 -18.36
C LEU A 252 2.70 11.79 -17.78
N ALA A 253 1.40 11.52 -17.82
CA ALA A 253 0.78 10.31 -17.30
C ALA A 253 -0.12 9.63 -18.36
N VAL A 254 0.31 9.70 -19.62
CA VAL A 254 -0.48 9.33 -20.81
C VAL A 254 -0.71 7.82 -20.97
N GLY A 255 -0.02 6.97 -20.19
CA GLY A 255 -0.18 5.52 -20.23
C GLY A 255 0.34 4.87 -21.52
N ALA A 256 -0.04 3.61 -21.73
CA ALA A 256 0.33 2.81 -22.90
C ALA A 256 -0.94 2.20 -23.54
N TRP A 257 -1.61 2.99 -24.38
CA TRP A 257 -2.86 2.57 -25.02
C TRP A 257 -2.71 1.58 -26.16
N LYS A 258 -1.56 1.55 -26.82
CA LYS A 258 -1.31 0.59 -27.88
C LYS A 258 -0.90 -0.74 -27.25
N PRO A 259 -1.72 -1.79 -27.40
CA PRO A 259 -1.33 -3.12 -26.93
C PRO A 259 -0.13 -3.62 -27.73
N GLY A 260 0.72 -4.41 -27.07
CA GLY A 260 1.76 -5.17 -27.78
C GLY A 260 1.11 -6.15 -28.76
N LYS A 261 1.75 -6.37 -29.91
CA LYS A 261 1.32 -7.44 -30.83
C LYS A 261 1.85 -8.77 -30.29
N LEU A 262 0.95 -9.74 -30.18
CA LEU A 262 1.33 -11.13 -29.99
C LEU A 262 1.59 -11.68 -31.39
N ASP A 263 2.82 -11.99 -31.72
CA ASP A 263 3.17 -12.53 -33.05
C ASP A 263 2.91 -14.04 -33.07
N ILE A 264 1.64 -14.41 -33.04
CA ILE A 264 1.15 -15.79 -33.04
C ILE A 264 0.31 -16.07 -34.28
N ALA A 265 0.43 -17.29 -34.81
CA ALA A 265 -0.40 -17.72 -35.94
C ALA A 265 -1.90 -17.66 -35.56
N GLY A 266 -2.70 -17.11 -36.47
CA GLY A 266 -4.15 -17.03 -36.30
C GLY A 266 -4.67 -15.76 -35.59
N GLN A 267 -3.81 -14.87 -35.10
CA GLN A 267 -4.26 -13.63 -34.43
C GLN A 267 -5.10 -12.68 -35.31
N TRP A 268 -5.08 -12.90 -36.65
CA TRP A 268 -5.85 -12.12 -37.64
C TRP A 268 -7.20 -12.76 -37.98
N MET A 269 -7.51 -13.89 -37.39
CA MET A 269 -8.79 -14.58 -37.68
C MET A 269 -9.95 -13.81 -37.08
N LYS A 270 -11.05 -13.76 -37.83
CA LYS A 270 -12.29 -13.11 -37.36
C LYS A 270 -12.81 -13.83 -36.12
N GLY A 271 -12.93 -13.11 -35.02
CA GLY A 271 -13.39 -13.65 -33.74
C GLY A 271 -12.31 -13.89 -32.70
N VAL A 272 -11.04 -13.56 -33.03
CA VAL A 272 -9.92 -13.55 -32.08
C VAL A 272 -9.71 -12.13 -31.54
#